data_7a41cae7fb39df39c34bc959a1df30e0
#
_entry.id   7a41cae7fb39df39c34bc959a1df30e0
#
_cell.length_a   1.000
_cell.length_b   1.000
_cell.length_c   1.000
_cell.angle_alpha   90.00
_cell.angle_beta   90.00
_cell.angle_gamma   90.00
#
_symmetry.space_group_name_H-M   'P 1'
#
loop_
_entity.id
_entity.type
_entity.pdbx_description
1 polymer ?
#
loop_
_entity_poly.entity_id
_entity_poly.type
_entity_poly.pdbx_seq_one_letter_code
_entity_poly.pdbx_strand_id
1 'polypeptide(L)'
;MLTREQIDQSGNRPDGLEGDALPRESSSVVSKVLESRSKGRELPTIKPVDPAKRPDAIAAEGNRGPRASRNQRVRRALFALLPIAAAAGAYWYVTGGQVMSTDDAYVEADKVGVSTDVSGIVQDVDVVDNQHVTAGEILYRLDPLQFQIALDNANANLAQTALTIDAMKQDYKRMLSDIAAEQAQVGLDQVTYNRYAQLLPSDTVSKASYDQANYSLQSDQNKVASLKHQAEVALARLAGNPDIAITDHPQYKQAKAQVDEAQRELNHTVVKAPFAGNVTNVPSIEPGKYLAASVTAFFLVATDHAWVEADPKETQMTFVRPGQPVTVSVDTYPDVQWHGSVESISPAGAQEFQLLPAQNTSGNWVKVVQRIPLRVRIDTRAAGMPPLRSSMSVEIDVDTGHARGLPHFLTALFHRDHGGGIAEASHGR
;
A
#
# COMPACT_ATOMS: atom_id res chain seq x y z
N MET A 1 23.06 -45.89 -15.04
CA MET A 1 24.40 -46.42 -15.31
C MET A 1 25.38 -45.25 -15.19
N LEU A 2 26.26 -45.35 -14.14
CA LEU A 2 27.64 -44.88 -14.05
C LEU A 2 27.88 -43.34 -14.19
N THR A 3 28.64 -42.64 -13.40
CA THR A 3 29.47 -42.93 -12.22
C THR A 3 29.88 -41.59 -11.57
N ARG A 4 30.00 -41.55 -10.26
CA ARG A 4 30.76 -40.59 -9.44
C ARG A 4 32.22 -40.61 -9.83
N GLU A 5 32.88 -39.45 -9.82
CA GLU A 5 34.28 -39.40 -9.43
C GLU A 5 34.61 -38.10 -8.70
N GLN A 6 35.22 -38.28 -7.54
CA GLN A 6 35.86 -37.33 -6.65
C GLN A 6 37.25 -36.98 -7.18
N ILE A 7 37.74 -35.78 -6.86
CA ILE A 7 39.13 -35.45 -6.60
C ILE A 7 39.07 -34.12 -5.82
N ASP A 8 39.38 -34.03 -4.61
CA ASP A 8 40.39 -34.08 -3.58
C ASP A 8 41.59 -33.14 -3.84
N GLN A 9 41.79 -32.29 -2.79
CA GLN A 9 43.01 -31.73 -2.21
C GLN A 9 43.96 -30.82 -3.03
N SER A 10 44.13 -29.62 -2.48
CA SER A 10 45.36 -29.04 -1.91
C SER A 10 45.15 -27.54 -1.76
N GLY A 11 45.21 -26.86 -0.62
CA GLY A 11 46.32 -26.82 0.31
C GLY A 11 47.33 -25.78 -0.16
N ASN A 12 47.07 -24.46 0.15
CA ASN A 12 48.23 -23.57 0.39
C ASN A 12 47.78 -22.33 1.22
N ARG A 13 48.24 -22.24 2.44
CA ARG A 13 48.44 -20.99 3.19
C ARG A 13 49.82 -20.43 2.83
N PRO A 14 49.99 -19.14 2.87
CA PRO A 14 51.17 -18.57 3.50
C PRO A 14 50.79 -17.66 4.70
N ASP A 15 51.58 -17.87 5.74
CA ASP A 15 51.76 -17.04 6.92
C ASP A 15 52.32 -15.65 6.58
N GLY A 16 51.99 -14.72 7.50
CA GLY A 16 52.89 -13.65 7.89
C GLY A 16 52.56 -12.28 7.36
N LEU A 17 52.15 -11.42 8.29
CA LEU A 17 52.77 -10.14 8.62
C LEU A 17 51.86 -9.43 9.65
N GLU A 18 52.41 -9.38 10.87
CA GLU A 18 52.61 -8.25 11.77
C GLU A 18 51.70 -7.04 11.62
N GLY A 19 50.87 -6.79 12.63
CA GLY A 19 50.96 -5.70 13.60
C GLY A 19 50.94 -4.29 13.02
N ASP A 20 49.79 -3.62 13.14
CA ASP A 20 49.86 -2.20 13.43
C ASP A 20 48.74 -1.78 14.38
N ALA A 21 49.16 -1.04 15.40
CA ALA A 21 48.40 -0.67 16.58
C ALA A 21 47.41 0.44 16.28
N LEU A 22 46.18 0.27 16.73
CA LEU A 22 45.21 1.38 16.86
C LEU A 22 45.62 2.32 18.00
N PRO A 23 45.64 3.64 17.82
CA PRO A 23 45.87 4.57 18.90
C PRO A 23 44.65 4.65 19.83
N ARG A 24 44.93 4.34 21.11
CA ARG A 24 44.04 4.69 22.24
C ARG A 24 44.16 6.19 22.49
N GLU A 25 43.20 6.97 22.04
CA GLU A 25 42.97 8.32 22.57
C GLU A 25 41.44 8.58 22.60
N SER A 26 40.85 8.35 23.74
CA SER A 26 39.62 9.04 24.19
C SER A 26 39.32 8.71 25.66
N SER A 27 40.31 8.99 26.55
CA SER A 27 40.07 8.89 28.01
C SER A 27 40.41 10.20 28.74
N SER A 28 40.28 11.35 28.08
CA SER A 28 40.60 12.63 28.72
C SER A 28 39.44 13.65 28.79
N VAL A 29 38.26 13.30 28.33
CA VAL A 29 37.10 14.23 28.34
C VAL A 29 36.14 14.02 29.51
N VAL A 30 36.17 12.86 30.15
CA VAL A 30 35.28 12.56 31.30
C VAL A 30 35.83 13.06 32.63
N SER A 31 37.15 13.32 32.77
CA SER A 31 37.75 13.80 34.02
C SER A 31 37.64 15.31 34.27
N LYS A 32 37.26 16.10 33.25
CA LYS A 32 37.18 17.57 33.38
C LYS A 32 35.82 18.11 33.80
N VAL A 33 34.77 17.28 33.83
CA VAL A 33 33.40 17.70 34.22
C VAL A 33 33.11 17.47 35.72
N LEU A 34 33.92 16.69 36.43
CA LEU A 34 33.74 16.38 37.84
C LEU A 34 34.51 17.29 38.80
N GLU A 35 35.44 18.12 38.31
CA GLU A 35 36.28 18.98 39.13
C GLU A 35 35.78 20.43 39.35
N SER A 36 34.65 20.80 38.72
CA SER A 36 34.09 22.16 38.88
C SER A 36 32.94 22.29 39.87
N ARG A 37 32.68 21.26 40.70
CA ARG A 37 31.57 21.27 41.66
C ARG A 37 31.96 21.24 43.13
N SER A 38 33.23 21.47 43.48
CA SER A 38 33.72 21.54 44.86
C SER A 38 34.38 22.89 45.20
N LYS A 39 33.65 24.01 44.98
CA LYS A 39 33.98 25.24 45.68
C LYS A 39 32.81 25.63 46.57
N GLY A 40 33.07 25.45 47.83
CA GLY A 40 32.18 25.64 48.95
C GLY A 40 31.51 27.02 48.99
N ARG A 41 30.25 26.99 49.27
CA ARG A 41 29.51 28.15 49.71
C ARG A 41 29.59 28.18 51.25
N GLU A 42 30.46 29.01 51.80
CA GLU A 42 30.54 29.27 53.22
C GLU A 42 29.25 29.83 53.74
N LEU A 43 28.70 29.19 54.77
CA LEU A 43 27.56 29.69 55.56
C LEU A 43 28.10 30.75 56.54
N PRO A 44 27.41 31.87 56.73
CA PRO A 44 27.84 32.88 57.72
C PRO A 44 27.60 32.38 59.12
N THR A 45 28.68 32.43 59.90
CA THR A 45 28.78 32.10 61.34
C THR A 45 27.96 33.11 62.16
N ILE A 46 26.98 32.62 62.91
CA ILE A 46 26.25 33.38 63.88
C ILE A 46 27.13 33.49 65.13
N LYS A 47 27.50 34.72 65.52
CA LYS A 47 28.20 34.99 66.79
C LYS A 47 27.18 34.98 67.94
N PRO A 48 27.54 34.42 69.11
CA PRO A 48 26.67 34.47 70.31
C PRO A 48 26.60 35.86 70.89
N VAL A 49 25.40 36.28 71.25
CA VAL A 49 25.11 37.55 72.00
C VAL A 49 25.08 37.26 73.46
N ASP A 50 25.92 38.00 74.21
CA ASP A 50 26.13 37.97 75.65
C ASP A 50 24.89 38.58 76.39
N PRO A 51 24.43 38.01 77.50
CA PRO A 51 23.27 38.50 78.25
C PRO A 51 23.67 39.39 79.43
N ALA A 52 23.80 40.67 79.24
CA ALA A 52 23.73 41.58 80.38
C ALA A 52 23.65 43.06 79.96
N LYS A 53 22.44 43.62 80.01
CA LYS A 53 22.17 44.97 80.58
C LYS A 53 20.69 45.30 80.43
N ARG A 54 19.99 45.24 81.57
CA ARG A 54 18.77 46.05 81.77
C ARG A 54 19.20 47.46 82.21
N PRO A 55 18.46 48.45 81.81
CA PRO A 55 17.89 49.33 82.81
C PRO A 55 16.37 49.62 82.60
N ASP A 56 15.84 50.01 83.66
CA ASP A 56 14.46 50.19 84.13
C ASP A 56 13.59 51.16 83.34
N ALA A 57 12.33 50.85 83.45
CA ALA A 57 11.08 51.59 83.47
C ALA A 57 11.06 53.11 83.33
N ILE A 58 10.25 53.62 82.39
CA ILE A 58 9.38 54.76 82.61
C ILE A 58 8.07 54.54 81.85
N ALA A 59 6.98 54.57 82.58
CA ALA A 59 5.59 54.58 82.13
C ALA A 59 5.27 55.82 81.29
N ALA A 60 4.56 55.66 80.17
CA ALA A 60 3.75 56.70 79.58
C ALA A 60 2.48 56.10 78.98
N GLU A 61 1.37 56.39 79.63
CA GLU A 61 0.02 56.18 79.08
C GLU A 61 -0.11 56.92 77.77
N GLY A 62 -0.54 56.17 76.66
CA GLY A 62 -0.85 56.70 75.36
C GLY A 62 -1.99 55.91 74.75
N ASN A 63 -3.14 56.41 74.84
CA ASN A 63 -4.42 56.10 74.22
C ASN A 63 -4.34 55.40 72.88
N ARG A 64 -4.65 54.11 72.83
CA ARG A 64 -4.81 53.32 71.58
C ARG A 64 -6.29 53.19 71.25
N GLY A 65 -6.76 54.07 70.38
CA GLY A 65 -8.03 53.89 69.68
C GLY A 65 -8.09 52.60 68.80
N PRO A 66 -9.26 52.08 68.52
CA PRO A 66 -9.45 50.73 67.95
C PRO A 66 -9.10 50.69 66.50
N ARG A 67 -7.89 50.25 66.16
CA ARG A 67 -7.45 49.93 64.76
C ARG A 67 -7.76 48.51 64.35
N ALA A 68 -8.72 47.83 64.99
CA ALA A 68 -9.00 46.41 64.74
C ALA A 68 -10.03 46.12 63.63
N SER A 69 -10.64 47.13 62.95
CA SER A 69 -11.77 46.84 62.05
C SER A 69 -11.40 46.68 60.60
N ARG A 70 -10.26 47.13 60.11
CA ARG A 70 -9.89 47.05 58.70
C ARG A 70 -9.31 45.66 58.35
N ASN A 71 -8.50 45.06 59.20
CA ASN A 71 -7.95 43.75 59.02
C ASN A 71 -8.99 42.60 59.12
N GLN A 72 -10.00 42.81 59.99
CA GLN A 72 -11.11 41.85 60.12
C GLN A 72 -12.03 41.88 58.86
N ARG A 73 -12.28 43.05 58.30
CA ARG A 73 -13.06 43.17 57.07
C ARG A 73 -12.32 42.57 55.87
N VAL A 74 -11.01 42.80 55.75
CA VAL A 74 -10.16 42.19 54.72
C VAL A 74 -10.09 40.66 54.87
N ARG A 75 -9.92 40.15 56.14
CA ARG A 75 -9.97 38.69 56.38
C ARG A 75 -11.34 38.09 56.04
N ARG A 76 -12.44 38.74 56.42
CA ARG A 76 -13.80 38.27 56.09
C ARG A 76 -14.06 38.31 54.57
N ALA A 77 -13.58 39.34 53.85
CA ALA A 77 -13.66 39.46 52.46
C ALA A 77 -12.81 38.34 51.71
N LEU A 78 -11.60 38.04 52.24
CA LEU A 78 -10.75 36.98 51.76
C LEU A 78 -11.38 35.60 52.03
N PHE A 79 -11.99 35.37 53.18
CA PHE A 79 -12.72 34.13 53.47
C PHE A 79 -14.01 33.99 52.67
N ALA A 80 -14.67 35.08 52.29
CA ALA A 80 -15.84 35.04 51.39
C ALA A 80 -15.45 34.81 49.92
N LEU A 81 -14.23 35.19 49.52
CA LEU A 81 -13.71 34.97 48.16
C LEU A 81 -13.27 33.51 47.91
N LEU A 82 -12.92 32.79 48.99
CA LEU A 82 -12.46 31.40 48.92
C LEU A 82 -13.52 30.42 48.38
N PRO A 83 -14.82 30.45 48.83
CA PRO A 83 -15.84 29.60 48.26
C PRO A 83 -16.16 29.97 46.79
N ILE A 84 -16.05 31.25 46.41
CA ILE A 84 -16.24 31.70 45.04
C ILE A 84 -15.12 31.14 44.13
N ALA A 85 -13.86 31.25 44.62
CA ALA A 85 -12.71 30.68 43.91
C ALA A 85 -12.79 29.13 43.82
N ALA A 86 -13.27 28.48 44.91
CA ALA A 86 -13.51 27.05 44.92
C ALA A 86 -14.64 26.64 43.97
N ALA A 87 -15.73 27.41 43.92
CA ALA A 87 -16.83 27.16 42.97
C ALA A 87 -16.40 27.39 41.49
N ALA A 88 -15.64 28.46 41.24
CA ALA A 88 -15.07 28.72 39.91
C ALA A 88 -14.07 27.62 39.48
N GLY A 89 -13.20 27.18 40.39
CA GLY A 89 -12.27 26.07 40.16
C GLY A 89 -13.00 24.73 39.97
N ALA A 90 -14.05 24.45 40.73
CA ALA A 90 -14.89 23.28 40.57
C ALA A 90 -15.65 23.32 39.24
N TYR A 91 -16.20 24.45 38.83
CA TYR A 91 -16.84 24.63 37.53
C TYR A 91 -15.86 24.38 36.39
N TRP A 92 -14.67 24.99 36.47
CA TRP A 92 -13.61 24.79 35.46
C TRP A 92 -13.11 23.34 35.42
N TYR A 93 -13.02 22.66 36.56
CA TYR A 93 -12.66 21.25 36.65
C TYR A 93 -13.74 20.33 36.04
N VAL A 94 -15.01 20.57 36.37
CA VAL A 94 -16.16 19.77 35.91
C VAL A 94 -16.41 19.94 34.41
N THR A 95 -16.22 21.16 33.87
CA THR A 95 -16.40 21.47 32.47
C THR A 95 -15.15 21.17 31.61
N GLY A 96 -13.99 21.00 32.24
CA GLY A 96 -12.73 20.69 31.59
C GLY A 96 -12.64 19.20 31.16
N GLY A 97 -11.63 18.89 30.32
CA GLY A 97 -11.32 17.51 29.93
C GLY A 97 -12.07 16.98 28.71
N GLN A 98 -12.67 17.88 27.96
CA GLN A 98 -13.37 17.53 26.72
C GLN A 98 -12.40 17.18 25.56
N VAL A 99 -11.15 17.63 25.68
CA VAL A 99 -10.13 17.46 24.64
C VAL A 99 -9.17 16.32 24.99
N MET A 100 -8.95 15.41 24.04
CA MET A 100 -7.89 14.42 24.07
C MET A 100 -6.75 14.92 23.18
N SER A 101 -5.60 15.18 23.78
CA SER A 101 -4.38 15.63 23.10
C SER A 101 -3.36 14.51 22.99
N THR A 102 -2.68 14.42 21.84
CA THR A 102 -1.50 13.56 21.64
C THR A 102 -0.51 14.23 20.69
N ASP A 103 0.76 14.10 21.05
CA ASP A 103 1.94 14.53 20.30
C ASP A 103 2.56 13.38 19.46
N ASP A 104 2.06 12.16 19.65
CA ASP A 104 2.48 11.00 18.85
C ASP A 104 1.58 10.90 17.63
N ALA A 105 1.80 11.80 16.68
CA ALA A 105 1.04 11.90 15.46
C ALA A 105 1.92 12.44 14.32
N TYR A 106 1.67 11.93 13.12
CA TYR A 106 2.42 12.27 11.92
C TYR A 106 1.48 12.50 10.73
N VAL A 107 1.87 13.41 9.86
CA VAL A 107 1.22 13.55 8.55
C VAL A 107 1.64 12.38 7.68
N GLU A 108 0.67 11.70 7.11
CA GLU A 108 0.86 10.66 6.10
C GLU A 108 0.22 11.08 4.78
N ALA A 109 0.74 10.54 3.68
CA ALA A 109 0.22 10.76 2.34
C ALA A 109 0.39 9.49 1.49
N ASP A 110 -0.42 9.32 0.46
CA ASP A 110 -0.25 8.23 -0.49
C ASP A 110 1.14 8.29 -1.12
N LYS A 111 1.91 7.22 -0.98
CA LYS A 111 3.26 7.09 -1.51
C LYS A 111 3.36 5.82 -2.35
N VAL A 112 3.80 5.96 -3.59
CA VAL A 112 4.06 4.86 -4.49
C VAL A 112 5.50 4.84 -4.95
N GLY A 113 6.10 3.64 -4.94
CA GLY A 113 7.36 3.40 -5.64
C GLY A 113 7.08 3.28 -7.14
N VAL A 114 7.55 4.24 -7.91
CA VAL A 114 7.41 4.23 -9.37
C VAL A 114 8.33 3.15 -9.93
N SER A 115 7.77 2.15 -10.58
CA SER A 115 8.51 1.07 -11.22
C SER A 115 7.94 0.83 -12.63
N THR A 116 8.62 0.04 -13.41
CA THR A 116 8.13 -0.46 -14.70
C THR A 116 7.96 -1.98 -14.64
N ASP A 117 7.09 -2.54 -15.45
CA ASP A 117 6.91 -3.97 -15.63
C ASP A 117 7.75 -4.56 -16.77
N VAL A 118 8.45 -3.70 -17.53
CA VAL A 118 9.40 -4.11 -18.58
C VAL A 118 10.82 -3.69 -18.20
N SER A 119 11.80 -4.53 -18.50
CA SER A 119 13.20 -4.23 -18.22
C SER A 119 13.85 -3.53 -19.40
N GLY A 120 14.64 -2.50 -19.16
CA GLY A 120 15.31 -1.76 -20.24
C GLY A 120 16.36 -0.77 -19.74
N ILE A 121 17.05 -0.14 -20.68
CA ILE A 121 17.97 0.95 -20.40
C ILE A 121 17.16 2.25 -20.32
N VAL A 122 17.39 3.05 -19.30
CA VAL A 122 16.79 4.39 -19.17
C VAL A 122 17.36 5.27 -20.29
N GLN A 123 16.48 5.75 -21.15
CA GLN A 123 16.84 6.68 -22.21
C GLN A 123 16.88 8.11 -21.71
N ASP A 124 15.77 8.57 -21.11
CA ASP A 124 15.59 9.92 -20.61
C ASP A 124 14.85 9.89 -19.26
N VAL A 125 15.16 10.86 -18.40
CA VAL A 125 14.44 11.16 -17.16
C VAL A 125 13.87 12.56 -17.30
N ASP A 126 12.54 12.67 -17.39
CA ASP A 126 11.85 13.92 -17.74
C ASP A 126 11.54 14.78 -16.50
N VAL A 127 11.88 14.32 -15.29
CA VAL A 127 11.57 14.98 -14.02
C VAL A 127 12.83 15.21 -13.19
N VAL A 128 12.79 16.22 -12.31
CA VAL A 128 13.84 16.48 -11.33
C VAL A 128 13.34 16.22 -9.91
N ASP A 129 14.26 16.04 -8.98
CA ASP A 129 13.93 15.76 -7.57
C ASP A 129 13.09 16.88 -6.95
N ASN A 130 12.06 16.50 -6.18
CA ASN A 130 11.07 17.39 -5.57
C ASN A 130 10.17 18.17 -6.55
N GLN A 131 10.18 17.84 -7.84
CA GLN A 131 9.27 18.42 -8.82
C GLN A 131 7.83 17.96 -8.55
N HIS A 132 6.88 18.89 -8.68
CA HIS A 132 5.47 18.56 -8.72
C HIS A 132 5.10 18.08 -10.12
N VAL A 133 4.39 16.94 -10.19
CA VAL A 133 3.90 16.35 -11.44
C VAL A 133 2.40 16.13 -11.37
N THR A 134 1.75 16.17 -12.53
CA THR A 134 0.31 15.91 -12.67
C THR A 134 0.06 14.44 -13.05
N ALA A 135 -1.14 13.94 -12.79
CA ALA A 135 -1.51 12.58 -13.21
C ALA A 135 -1.37 12.43 -14.74
N GLY A 136 -0.71 11.33 -15.18
CA GLY A 136 -0.44 11.06 -16.59
C GLY A 136 0.80 11.75 -17.16
N GLU A 137 1.49 12.61 -16.42
CA GLU A 137 2.75 13.23 -16.81
C GLU A 137 3.86 12.18 -16.94
N ILE A 138 4.73 12.33 -17.95
CA ILE A 138 5.81 11.39 -18.21
C ILE A 138 6.91 11.62 -17.19
N LEU A 139 7.35 10.54 -16.56
CA LEU A 139 8.39 10.56 -15.53
C LEU A 139 9.75 10.19 -16.09
N TYR A 140 9.82 9.11 -16.84
CA TYR A 140 11.01 8.67 -17.55
C TYR A 140 10.66 7.75 -18.71
N ARG A 141 11.61 7.52 -19.60
CA ARG A 141 11.50 6.65 -20.76
C ARG A 141 12.61 5.63 -20.77
N LEU A 142 12.25 4.40 -21.12
CA LEU A 142 13.21 3.36 -21.47
C LEU A 142 13.47 3.38 -22.96
N ASP A 143 14.62 2.85 -23.41
CA ASP A 143 14.94 2.68 -24.82
C ASP A 143 13.88 1.78 -25.49
N PRO A 144 13.08 2.31 -26.44
CA PRO A 144 11.98 1.58 -27.06
C PRO A 144 12.43 0.65 -28.18
N LEU A 145 13.70 0.70 -28.63
CA LEU A 145 14.14 0.06 -29.87
C LEU A 145 13.87 -1.45 -29.89
N GLN A 146 14.21 -2.17 -28.81
CA GLN A 146 13.98 -3.60 -28.72
C GLN A 146 12.48 -3.96 -28.77
N PHE A 147 11.63 -3.15 -28.14
CA PHE A 147 10.18 -3.35 -28.10
C PHE A 147 9.53 -3.03 -29.44
N GLN A 148 10.04 -2.02 -30.15
CA GLN A 148 9.60 -1.71 -31.50
C GLN A 148 9.93 -2.87 -32.46
N ILE A 149 11.13 -3.43 -32.39
CA ILE A 149 11.51 -4.61 -33.17
C ILE A 149 10.61 -5.81 -32.82
N ALA A 150 10.30 -6.03 -31.55
CA ALA A 150 9.40 -7.10 -31.13
C ALA A 150 7.99 -6.92 -31.70
N LEU A 151 7.46 -5.70 -31.67
CA LEU A 151 6.16 -5.35 -32.26
C LEU A 151 6.15 -5.56 -33.78
N ASP A 152 7.20 -5.14 -34.49
CA ASP A 152 7.30 -5.29 -35.91
C ASP A 152 7.36 -6.79 -36.31
N ASN A 153 8.09 -7.60 -35.55
CA ASN A 153 8.12 -9.06 -35.73
C ASN A 153 6.75 -9.71 -35.46
N ALA A 154 6.04 -9.28 -34.41
CA ALA A 154 4.69 -9.77 -34.11
C ALA A 154 3.70 -9.40 -35.23
N ASN A 155 3.77 -8.19 -35.78
CA ASN A 155 2.94 -7.75 -36.91
C ASN A 155 3.24 -8.54 -38.16
N ALA A 156 4.52 -8.81 -38.47
CA ALA A 156 4.90 -9.64 -39.60
C ALA A 156 4.35 -11.08 -39.47
N ASN A 157 4.41 -11.66 -38.25
CA ASN A 157 3.84 -12.97 -37.97
C ASN A 157 2.31 -13.00 -38.15
N LEU A 158 1.62 -11.95 -37.67
CA LEU A 158 0.17 -11.80 -37.85
C LEU A 158 -0.19 -11.76 -39.36
N ALA A 159 0.54 -10.98 -40.15
CA ALA A 159 0.34 -10.90 -41.60
C ALA A 159 0.57 -12.26 -42.29
N GLN A 160 1.65 -12.96 -41.92
CA GLN A 160 1.95 -14.29 -42.42
C GLN A 160 0.85 -15.29 -42.05
N THR A 161 0.35 -15.23 -40.85
CA THR A 161 -0.77 -16.09 -40.39
C THR A 161 -2.04 -15.82 -41.19
N ALA A 162 -2.35 -14.56 -41.49
CA ALA A 162 -3.50 -14.20 -42.33
C ALA A 162 -3.39 -14.79 -43.72
N LEU A 163 -2.21 -14.69 -44.38
CA LEU A 163 -1.94 -15.27 -45.67
C LEU A 163 -2.05 -16.81 -45.65
N THR A 164 -1.58 -17.45 -44.59
CA THR A 164 -1.67 -18.90 -44.39
C THR A 164 -3.12 -19.36 -44.31
N ILE A 165 -3.96 -18.65 -43.56
CA ILE A 165 -5.40 -18.96 -43.45
C ILE A 165 -6.10 -18.78 -44.80
N ASP A 166 -5.77 -17.70 -45.54
CA ASP A 166 -6.34 -17.51 -46.88
C ASP A 166 -5.92 -18.65 -47.82
N ALA A 167 -4.67 -19.05 -47.79
CA ALA A 167 -4.19 -20.21 -48.57
C ALA A 167 -4.96 -21.48 -48.20
N MET A 168 -5.23 -21.75 -46.93
CA MET A 168 -6.06 -22.90 -46.50
C MET A 168 -7.47 -22.81 -47.05
N LYS A 169 -8.07 -21.65 -47.16
CA LYS A 169 -9.41 -21.45 -47.75
C LYS A 169 -9.40 -21.73 -49.23
N GLN A 170 -8.40 -21.27 -49.93
CA GLN A 170 -8.26 -21.55 -51.38
C GLN A 170 -8.02 -23.04 -51.63
N ASP A 171 -7.21 -23.69 -50.78
CA ASP A 171 -6.93 -25.13 -50.90
C ASP A 171 -8.22 -25.97 -50.69
N TYR A 172 -9.05 -25.61 -49.69
CA TYR A 172 -10.33 -26.25 -49.48
C TYR A 172 -11.27 -26.07 -50.69
N LYS A 173 -11.34 -24.87 -51.27
CA LYS A 173 -12.14 -24.60 -52.47
C LYS A 173 -11.66 -25.45 -53.69
N ARG A 174 -10.34 -25.59 -53.85
CA ARG A 174 -9.74 -26.45 -54.89
C ARG A 174 -10.19 -27.90 -54.69
N MET A 175 -10.10 -28.43 -53.43
CA MET A 175 -10.55 -29.80 -53.13
C MET A 175 -12.03 -30.02 -53.45
N LEU A 176 -12.90 -29.04 -53.18
CA LEU A 176 -14.31 -29.14 -53.58
C LEU A 176 -14.49 -29.23 -55.09
N SER A 177 -13.68 -28.50 -55.88
CA SER A 177 -13.69 -28.59 -57.35
C SER A 177 -13.20 -29.95 -57.83
N ASP A 178 -12.16 -30.50 -57.20
CA ASP A 178 -11.64 -31.83 -57.52
C ASP A 178 -12.69 -32.92 -57.22
N ILE A 179 -13.40 -32.84 -56.13
CA ILE A 179 -14.52 -33.72 -55.79
C ILE A 179 -15.63 -33.62 -56.84
N ALA A 180 -15.99 -32.42 -57.25
CA ALA A 180 -17.04 -32.22 -58.27
C ALA A 180 -16.64 -32.85 -59.66
N ALA A 181 -15.39 -32.70 -60.04
CA ALA A 181 -14.85 -33.31 -61.27
C ALA A 181 -14.92 -34.85 -61.21
N GLU A 182 -14.49 -35.43 -60.07
CA GLU A 182 -14.52 -36.89 -59.90
C GLU A 182 -15.94 -37.44 -59.77
N GLN A 183 -16.87 -36.70 -59.19
CA GLN A 183 -18.29 -37.07 -59.16
C GLN A 183 -18.91 -37.09 -60.56
N ALA A 184 -18.48 -36.20 -61.43
CA ALA A 184 -18.91 -36.25 -62.86
C ALA A 184 -18.43 -37.51 -63.50
N GLN A 185 -17.18 -37.98 -63.24
CA GLN A 185 -16.62 -39.24 -63.74
C GLN A 185 -17.43 -40.45 -63.20
N VAL A 186 -17.71 -40.49 -61.91
CA VAL A 186 -18.61 -41.49 -61.28
C VAL A 186 -19.97 -41.53 -62.00
N GLY A 187 -20.52 -40.36 -62.33
CA GLY A 187 -21.78 -40.27 -63.10
C GLY A 187 -21.69 -40.91 -64.47
N LEU A 188 -20.57 -40.74 -65.25
CA LEU A 188 -20.33 -41.37 -66.52
C LEU A 188 -20.23 -42.89 -66.37
N ASP A 189 -19.48 -43.35 -65.39
CA ASP A 189 -19.28 -44.82 -65.18
C ASP A 189 -20.59 -45.47 -64.68
N GLN A 190 -21.37 -44.79 -63.89
CA GLN A 190 -22.70 -45.27 -63.48
C GLN A 190 -23.63 -45.47 -64.69
N VAL A 191 -23.61 -44.54 -65.65
CA VAL A 191 -24.40 -44.67 -66.88
C VAL A 191 -23.88 -45.86 -67.72
N THR A 192 -22.55 -46.05 -67.82
CA THR A 192 -21.92 -47.12 -68.54
C THR A 192 -22.24 -48.48 -67.91
N TYR A 193 -22.09 -48.59 -66.58
CA TYR A 193 -22.46 -49.78 -65.83
C TYR A 193 -23.95 -50.14 -66.02
N ASN A 194 -24.88 -49.19 -65.86
CA ASN A 194 -26.31 -49.42 -66.05
C ASN A 194 -26.63 -49.90 -67.43
N ARG A 195 -25.98 -49.36 -68.49
CA ARG A 195 -26.12 -49.80 -69.87
C ARG A 195 -25.67 -51.26 -70.06
N TYR A 196 -24.51 -51.66 -69.55
CA TYR A 196 -24.00 -53.01 -69.63
C TYR A 196 -24.83 -53.98 -68.80
N ALA A 197 -25.36 -53.57 -67.60
CA ALA A 197 -26.26 -54.40 -66.85
C ALA A 197 -27.55 -54.71 -67.54
N GLN A 198 -28.11 -53.77 -68.33
CA GLN A 198 -29.28 -53.98 -69.15
C GLN A 198 -29.05 -54.88 -70.41
N LEU A 199 -27.84 -54.83 -70.95
CA LEU A 199 -27.47 -55.60 -72.19
C LEU A 199 -26.93 -57.00 -71.88
N LEU A 200 -26.45 -57.28 -70.70
CA LEU A 200 -25.90 -58.55 -70.24
C LEU A 200 -26.87 -59.74 -70.39
N PRO A 201 -28.20 -59.62 -70.04
CA PRO A 201 -29.14 -60.72 -70.16
C PRO A 201 -29.42 -61.15 -71.63
N SER A 202 -29.11 -60.26 -72.60
CA SER A 202 -29.31 -60.49 -74.03
C SER A 202 -28.03 -60.97 -74.76
N ASP A 203 -26.96 -61.34 -74.01
CA ASP A 203 -25.65 -61.72 -74.51
C ASP A 203 -25.01 -60.69 -75.49
N THR A 204 -25.50 -59.48 -75.53
CA THR A 204 -25.03 -58.41 -76.43
C THR A 204 -23.69 -57.82 -75.95
N VAL A 205 -23.37 -57.98 -74.64
CA VAL A 205 -22.13 -57.51 -73.96
C VAL A 205 -21.48 -58.70 -73.25
N SER A 206 -20.14 -58.74 -73.27
CA SER A 206 -19.40 -59.80 -72.54
C SER A 206 -19.45 -59.59 -71.08
N LYS A 207 -19.47 -60.66 -70.25
CA LYS A 207 -19.36 -60.59 -68.82
C LYS A 207 -18.11 -59.85 -68.37
N ALA A 208 -16.99 -60.00 -69.03
CA ALA A 208 -15.76 -59.26 -68.73
C ALA A 208 -15.92 -57.74 -68.89
N SER A 209 -16.70 -57.26 -69.89
CA SER A 209 -16.96 -55.85 -70.08
C SER A 209 -17.87 -55.27 -68.96
N TYR A 210 -18.87 -56.09 -68.53
CA TYR A 210 -19.72 -55.71 -67.36
C TYR A 210 -18.90 -55.66 -66.08
N ASP A 211 -18.10 -56.70 -65.79
CA ASP A 211 -17.24 -56.73 -64.60
C ASP A 211 -16.24 -55.56 -64.59
N GLN A 212 -15.64 -55.22 -65.76
CA GLN A 212 -14.78 -54.06 -65.91
C GLN A 212 -15.51 -52.74 -65.55
N ALA A 213 -16.71 -52.54 -66.10
CA ALA A 213 -17.48 -51.31 -65.77
C ALA A 213 -17.89 -51.22 -64.28
N ASN A 214 -18.24 -52.38 -63.69
CA ASN A 214 -18.54 -52.43 -62.26
C ASN A 214 -17.32 -52.06 -61.38
N TYR A 215 -16.12 -52.64 -61.72
CA TYR A 215 -14.90 -52.32 -60.97
C TYR A 215 -14.42 -50.86 -61.20
N SER A 216 -14.58 -50.30 -62.41
CA SER A 216 -14.31 -48.88 -62.66
C SER A 216 -15.17 -47.98 -61.80
N LEU A 217 -16.51 -48.23 -61.82
CA LEU A 217 -17.45 -47.47 -61.03
C LEU A 217 -17.09 -47.53 -59.48
N GLN A 218 -16.79 -48.72 -58.97
CA GLN A 218 -16.41 -48.91 -57.57
C GLN A 218 -15.08 -48.22 -57.29
N SER A 219 -14.09 -48.26 -58.18
CA SER A 219 -12.84 -47.54 -58.00
C SER A 219 -13.03 -46.02 -57.89
N ASP A 220 -13.84 -45.43 -58.79
CA ASP A 220 -14.06 -44.01 -58.85
C ASP A 220 -14.95 -43.53 -57.67
N GLN A 221 -15.90 -44.36 -57.22
CA GLN A 221 -16.66 -44.10 -55.97
C GLN A 221 -15.71 -44.06 -54.74
N ASN A 222 -14.76 -45.01 -54.62
CA ASN A 222 -13.76 -45.02 -53.57
C ASN A 222 -12.82 -43.81 -53.65
N LYS A 223 -12.48 -43.36 -54.87
CA LYS A 223 -11.68 -42.15 -55.04
C LYS A 223 -12.42 -40.88 -54.59
N VAL A 224 -13.71 -40.73 -54.90
CA VAL A 224 -14.57 -39.66 -54.39
C VAL A 224 -14.62 -39.69 -52.85
N ALA A 225 -14.76 -40.87 -52.23
CA ALA A 225 -14.77 -41.01 -50.78
C ALA A 225 -13.42 -40.53 -50.17
N SER A 226 -12.31 -40.92 -50.77
CA SER A 226 -10.97 -40.48 -50.36
C SER A 226 -10.81 -38.94 -50.43
N LEU A 227 -11.23 -38.34 -51.57
CA LEU A 227 -11.19 -36.87 -51.75
C LEU A 227 -12.08 -36.14 -50.72
N LYS A 228 -13.27 -36.69 -50.43
CA LYS A 228 -14.15 -36.13 -49.38
C LYS A 228 -13.47 -36.14 -48.02
N HIS A 229 -12.83 -37.22 -47.62
CA HIS A 229 -12.07 -37.26 -46.37
C HIS A 229 -10.90 -36.26 -46.34
N GLN A 230 -10.22 -36.04 -47.43
CA GLN A 230 -9.18 -35.02 -47.54
C GLN A 230 -9.78 -33.60 -47.35
N ALA A 231 -10.95 -33.32 -47.94
CA ALA A 231 -11.65 -32.06 -47.76
C ALA A 231 -12.14 -31.86 -46.32
N GLU A 232 -12.60 -32.92 -45.66
CA GLU A 232 -12.95 -32.88 -44.21
C GLU A 232 -11.77 -32.48 -43.32
N VAL A 233 -10.58 -33.06 -43.63
CA VAL A 233 -9.33 -32.68 -42.90
C VAL A 233 -8.98 -31.21 -43.16
N ALA A 234 -9.12 -30.72 -44.40
CA ALA A 234 -8.89 -29.33 -44.76
C ALA A 234 -9.92 -28.40 -44.05
N LEU A 235 -11.17 -28.83 -43.99
CA LEU A 235 -12.22 -28.10 -43.24
C LEU A 235 -11.94 -28.03 -41.73
N ALA A 236 -11.46 -29.13 -41.14
CA ALA A 236 -11.08 -29.13 -39.73
C ALA A 236 -9.96 -28.11 -39.45
N ARG A 237 -9.01 -27.92 -40.38
CA ARG A 237 -7.98 -26.86 -40.26
C ARG A 237 -8.56 -25.46 -40.31
N LEU A 238 -9.71 -25.27 -40.95
CA LEU A 238 -10.50 -24.04 -40.99
C LEU A 238 -11.49 -23.95 -39.80
N ALA A 239 -11.21 -24.65 -38.69
CA ALA A 239 -12.05 -24.72 -37.49
C ALA A 239 -13.50 -25.19 -37.81
N GLY A 240 -13.69 -26.01 -38.83
CA GLY A 240 -14.99 -26.56 -39.22
C GLY A 240 -15.90 -25.59 -40.00
N ASN A 241 -15.45 -24.39 -40.31
CA ASN A 241 -16.22 -23.39 -41.04
C ASN A 241 -15.44 -22.90 -42.28
N PRO A 242 -15.87 -23.23 -43.51
CA PRO A 242 -15.16 -22.83 -44.74
C PRO A 242 -15.20 -21.31 -44.99
N ASP A 243 -16.23 -20.62 -44.43
CA ASP A 243 -16.42 -19.18 -44.60
C ASP A 243 -15.96 -18.36 -43.37
N ILE A 244 -15.22 -19.00 -42.45
CA ILE A 244 -14.71 -18.33 -41.26
C ILE A 244 -13.95 -17.05 -41.66
N ALA A 245 -14.26 -15.91 -40.98
CA ALA A 245 -13.45 -14.72 -41.19
C ALA A 245 -12.00 -14.99 -40.72
N ILE A 246 -11.00 -14.46 -41.42
CA ILE A 246 -9.59 -14.62 -41.05
C ILE A 246 -9.37 -14.19 -39.61
N THR A 247 -10.00 -13.08 -39.19
CA THR A 247 -9.94 -12.50 -37.84
C THR A 247 -10.51 -13.41 -36.77
N ASP A 248 -11.42 -14.33 -37.14
CA ASP A 248 -12.09 -15.22 -36.17
C ASP A 248 -11.35 -16.54 -36.01
N HIS A 249 -10.43 -16.84 -36.92
CA HIS A 249 -9.66 -18.05 -36.86
C HIS A 249 -8.75 -18.11 -35.61
N PRO A 250 -8.65 -19.27 -34.90
CA PRO A 250 -7.86 -19.38 -33.69
C PRO A 250 -6.40 -18.96 -33.81
N GLN A 251 -5.75 -19.36 -34.92
CA GLN A 251 -4.36 -18.98 -35.19
C GLN A 251 -4.18 -17.47 -35.36
N TYR A 252 -5.13 -16.80 -36.03
CA TYR A 252 -5.10 -15.33 -36.15
C TYR A 252 -5.25 -14.65 -34.79
N LYS A 253 -6.20 -15.11 -33.96
CA LYS A 253 -6.39 -14.59 -32.62
C LYS A 253 -5.15 -14.77 -31.76
N GLN A 254 -4.45 -15.90 -31.87
CA GLN A 254 -3.19 -16.14 -31.19
C GLN A 254 -2.09 -15.16 -31.62
N ALA A 255 -1.91 -14.99 -32.96
CA ALA A 255 -0.93 -14.06 -33.50
C ALA A 255 -1.28 -12.59 -33.12
N LYS A 256 -2.58 -12.24 -33.11
CA LYS A 256 -3.06 -10.92 -32.71
C LYS A 256 -2.75 -10.66 -31.22
N ALA A 257 -2.94 -11.65 -30.34
CA ALA A 257 -2.59 -11.52 -28.94
C ALA A 257 -1.08 -11.26 -28.74
N GLN A 258 -0.21 -11.81 -29.58
CA GLN A 258 1.23 -11.51 -29.56
C GLN A 258 1.52 -10.05 -29.97
N VAL A 259 0.77 -9.51 -30.94
CA VAL A 259 0.86 -8.11 -31.33
C VAL A 259 0.42 -7.21 -30.17
N ASP A 260 -0.70 -7.53 -29.53
CA ASP A 260 -1.25 -6.74 -28.43
C ASP A 260 -0.29 -6.74 -27.24
N GLU A 261 0.37 -7.87 -26.95
CA GLU A 261 1.38 -7.96 -25.89
C GLU A 261 2.62 -7.12 -26.23
N ALA A 262 3.18 -7.24 -27.44
CA ALA A 262 4.33 -6.44 -27.84
C ALA A 262 4.01 -4.93 -27.84
N GLN A 263 2.78 -4.56 -28.22
CA GLN A 263 2.31 -3.17 -28.13
C GLN A 263 2.18 -2.69 -26.69
N ARG A 264 1.69 -3.54 -25.77
CA ARG A 264 1.60 -3.25 -24.34
C ARG A 264 3.01 -3.00 -23.78
N GLU A 265 3.96 -3.89 -24.06
CA GLU A 265 5.35 -3.74 -23.62
C GLU A 265 5.98 -2.44 -24.13
N LEU A 266 5.76 -2.12 -25.42
CA LEU A 266 6.23 -0.86 -26.00
C LEU A 266 5.61 0.36 -25.29
N ASN A 267 4.31 0.31 -24.98
CA ASN A 267 3.65 1.40 -24.26
C ASN A 267 4.21 1.58 -22.85
N HIS A 268 4.65 0.50 -22.20
CA HIS A 268 5.22 0.50 -20.86
C HIS A 268 6.68 0.97 -20.80
N THR A 269 7.31 1.22 -21.96
CA THR A 269 8.60 1.94 -21.99
C THR A 269 8.48 3.40 -21.57
N VAL A 270 7.27 3.98 -21.62
CA VAL A 270 6.99 5.35 -21.20
C VAL A 270 6.23 5.29 -19.86
N VAL A 271 6.95 5.56 -18.78
CA VAL A 271 6.39 5.50 -17.42
C VAL A 271 5.79 6.86 -17.05
N LYS A 272 4.53 6.84 -16.60
CA LYS A 272 3.75 8.02 -16.28
C LYS A 272 3.34 8.05 -14.82
N ALA A 273 3.09 9.26 -14.29
CA ALA A 273 2.59 9.46 -12.94
C ALA A 273 1.16 8.90 -12.79
N PRO A 274 0.90 8.00 -11.83
CA PRO A 274 -0.44 7.45 -11.59
C PRO A 274 -1.40 8.48 -10.96
N PHE A 275 -0.87 9.47 -10.23
CA PHE A 275 -1.62 10.57 -9.60
C PHE A 275 -0.75 11.82 -9.52
N ALA A 276 -1.34 12.96 -9.16
CA ALA A 276 -0.62 14.21 -8.95
C ALA A 276 0.15 14.19 -7.62
N GLY A 277 1.41 14.64 -7.63
CA GLY A 277 2.25 14.61 -6.45
C GLY A 277 3.67 15.13 -6.69
N ASN A 278 4.52 14.97 -5.70
CA ASN A 278 5.93 15.33 -5.80
C ASN A 278 6.79 14.07 -5.94
N VAL A 279 7.68 14.08 -6.92
CA VAL A 279 8.68 13.01 -7.08
C VAL A 279 9.83 13.21 -6.10
N THR A 280 10.41 12.13 -5.61
CA THR A 280 11.55 12.18 -4.69
C THR A 280 12.50 11.02 -4.93
N ASN A 281 13.79 11.24 -4.67
CA ASN A 281 14.87 10.29 -4.93
C ASN A 281 15.10 10.00 -6.43
N VAL A 282 14.86 10.97 -7.29
CA VAL A 282 15.07 10.89 -8.75
C VAL A 282 16.51 10.54 -9.12
N PRO A 283 17.57 11.03 -8.42
CA PRO A 283 18.96 10.66 -8.73
C PRO A 283 19.28 9.16 -8.61
N SER A 284 18.33 8.34 -8.13
CA SER A 284 18.50 6.88 -8.11
C SER A 284 18.54 6.26 -9.53
N ILE A 285 18.02 6.96 -10.54
CA ILE A 285 18.10 6.58 -11.96
C ILE A 285 18.73 7.69 -12.78
N GLU A 286 19.54 7.27 -13.76
CA GLU A 286 20.20 8.18 -14.70
C GLU A 286 20.10 7.61 -16.11
N PRO A 287 20.13 8.44 -17.17
CA PRO A 287 20.21 7.96 -18.55
C PRO A 287 21.38 7.00 -18.74
N GLY A 288 21.14 5.89 -19.42
CA GLY A 288 22.10 4.80 -19.64
C GLY A 288 22.09 3.72 -18.54
N LYS A 289 21.40 3.91 -17.42
CA LYS A 289 21.24 2.88 -16.38
C LYS A 289 20.25 1.81 -16.82
N TYR A 290 20.59 0.54 -16.59
CA TYR A 290 19.66 -0.56 -16.77
C TYR A 290 18.72 -0.69 -15.59
N LEU A 291 17.42 -0.67 -15.84
CA LEU A 291 16.35 -0.85 -14.86
C LEU A 291 15.67 -2.19 -15.12
N ALA A 292 15.65 -3.06 -14.11
CA ALA A 292 14.93 -4.32 -14.19
C ALA A 292 13.44 -4.11 -13.86
N ALA A 293 12.58 -4.96 -14.41
CA ALA A 293 11.15 -4.96 -14.11
C ALA A 293 10.90 -5.07 -12.59
N SER A 294 9.88 -4.37 -12.11
CA SER A 294 9.47 -4.32 -10.70
C SER A 294 10.47 -3.66 -9.73
N VAL A 295 11.59 -3.16 -10.22
CA VAL A 295 12.52 -2.38 -9.39
C VAL A 295 12.01 -0.94 -9.29
N THR A 296 11.91 -0.42 -8.06
CA THR A 296 11.52 0.97 -7.82
C THR A 296 12.61 1.91 -8.33
N ALA A 297 12.24 2.78 -9.24
CA ALA A 297 13.09 3.83 -9.78
C ALA A 297 13.24 4.98 -8.78
N PHE A 298 12.13 5.51 -8.31
CA PHE A 298 12.03 6.58 -7.32
C PHE A 298 10.60 6.58 -6.73
N PHE A 299 10.29 7.52 -5.84
CA PHE A 299 8.98 7.58 -5.21
C PHE A 299 8.18 8.79 -5.67
N LEU A 300 6.85 8.59 -5.76
CA LEU A 300 5.87 9.66 -5.95
C LEU A 300 5.02 9.75 -4.69
N VAL A 301 4.94 10.94 -4.10
CA VAL A 301 4.18 11.26 -2.88
C VAL A 301 3.05 12.20 -3.26
N ALA A 302 1.81 11.81 -2.98
CA ALA A 302 0.64 12.62 -3.27
C ALA A 302 0.63 13.93 -2.46
N THR A 303 0.16 15.00 -3.07
CA THR A 303 0.01 16.30 -2.40
C THR A 303 -1.43 16.62 -2.02
N ASP A 304 -2.40 15.95 -2.65
CA ASP A 304 -3.83 16.26 -2.52
C ASP A 304 -4.54 15.41 -1.47
N HIS A 305 -3.93 14.30 -1.04
CA HIS A 305 -4.48 13.34 -0.10
C HIS A 305 -3.49 13.14 1.07
N ALA A 306 -3.49 14.11 1.99
CA ALA A 306 -2.77 13.98 3.24
C ALA A 306 -3.77 13.72 4.38
N TRP A 307 -3.39 12.87 5.32
CA TRP A 307 -4.11 12.62 6.57
C TRP A 307 -3.14 12.64 7.73
N VAL A 308 -3.64 12.64 8.96
CA VAL A 308 -2.81 12.42 10.14
C VAL A 308 -3.06 11.03 10.68
N GLU A 309 -1.99 10.31 10.91
CA GLU A 309 -1.98 9.09 11.70
C GLU A 309 -1.46 9.41 13.09
N ALA A 310 -2.24 9.06 14.11
CA ALA A 310 -1.89 9.34 15.49
C ALA A 310 -2.01 8.07 16.32
N ASP A 311 -1.08 7.92 17.27
CA ASP A 311 -0.96 6.75 18.13
C ASP A 311 -1.21 7.09 19.63
N PRO A 312 -2.41 7.54 20.00
CA PRO A 312 -2.75 7.83 21.40
C PRO A 312 -2.69 6.55 22.24
N LYS A 313 -2.48 6.73 23.53
CA LYS A 313 -2.54 5.62 24.50
C LYS A 313 -3.98 5.12 24.64
N GLU A 314 -4.17 3.81 24.80
CA GLU A 314 -5.47 3.17 25.03
C GLU A 314 -6.30 3.89 26.13
N THR A 315 -5.63 4.37 27.18
CA THR A 315 -6.27 5.09 28.29
C THR A 315 -6.86 6.44 27.90
N GLN A 316 -6.40 7.03 26.81
CA GLN A 316 -6.88 8.32 26.28
C GLN A 316 -8.06 8.14 25.32
N MET A 317 -8.28 6.92 24.80
CA MET A 317 -9.26 6.61 23.77
C MET A 317 -10.69 6.39 24.27
N THR A 318 -10.93 6.46 25.60
CA THR A 318 -12.22 6.10 26.23
C THR A 318 -13.43 6.77 25.58
N PHE A 319 -13.30 8.05 25.23
CA PHE A 319 -14.40 8.87 24.67
C PHE A 319 -14.18 9.29 23.23
N VAL A 320 -13.09 8.83 22.59
CA VAL A 320 -12.83 9.11 21.18
C VAL A 320 -13.74 8.26 20.31
N ARG A 321 -14.37 8.88 19.33
CA ARG A 321 -15.29 8.22 18.36
C ARG A 321 -15.05 8.78 16.97
N PRO A 322 -15.26 7.97 15.92
CA PRO A 322 -15.27 8.46 14.55
C PRO A 322 -16.27 9.62 14.35
N GLY A 323 -15.87 10.60 13.55
CA GLY A 323 -16.65 11.81 13.27
C GLY A 323 -16.44 12.98 14.22
N GLN A 324 -15.70 12.82 15.31
CA GLN A 324 -15.39 13.93 16.22
C GLN A 324 -14.45 14.94 15.56
N PRO A 325 -14.65 16.25 15.84
CA PRO A 325 -13.77 17.29 15.31
C PRO A 325 -12.38 17.22 15.93
N VAL A 326 -11.38 17.49 15.10
CA VAL A 326 -9.97 17.48 15.48
C VAL A 326 -9.31 18.78 15.04
N THR A 327 -8.53 19.37 15.93
CA THR A 327 -7.60 20.44 15.60
C THR A 327 -6.21 19.85 15.47
N VAL A 328 -5.51 20.15 14.39
CA VAL A 328 -4.17 19.68 14.11
C VAL A 328 -3.22 20.86 14.07
N SER A 329 -2.19 20.80 14.90
CA SER A 329 -1.09 21.76 14.96
C SER A 329 0.18 21.11 14.42
N VAL A 330 0.81 21.70 13.42
CA VAL A 330 2.02 21.16 12.77
C VAL A 330 3.23 21.89 13.34
N ASP A 331 4.22 21.15 13.83
CA ASP A 331 5.42 21.76 14.47
C ASP A 331 6.17 22.73 13.55
N THR A 332 6.15 22.48 12.23
CA THR A 332 6.80 23.35 11.23
C THR A 332 6.06 24.69 11.06
N TYR A 333 4.76 24.75 11.40
CA TYR A 333 3.89 25.92 11.17
C TYR A 333 3.09 26.27 12.42
N PRO A 334 3.75 26.78 13.48
CA PRO A 334 3.13 26.95 14.81
C PRO A 334 1.95 27.94 14.84
N ASP A 335 1.90 28.86 13.88
CA ASP A 335 0.85 29.87 13.79
C ASP A 335 -0.37 29.44 12.95
N VAL A 336 -0.36 28.21 12.39
CA VAL A 336 -1.41 27.69 11.53
C VAL A 336 -2.03 26.45 12.13
N GLN A 337 -3.35 26.44 12.24
CA GLN A 337 -4.11 25.28 12.69
C GLN A 337 -4.94 24.71 11.55
N TRP A 338 -4.88 23.39 11.37
CA TRP A 338 -5.75 22.66 10.47
C TRP A 338 -6.91 22.07 11.27
N HIS A 339 -8.05 22.00 10.63
CA HIS A 339 -9.22 21.34 11.17
C HIS A 339 -9.49 20.05 10.40
N GLY A 340 -10.05 19.10 11.09
CA GLY A 340 -10.38 17.80 10.52
C GLY A 340 -11.36 17.03 11.39
N SER A 341 -11.47 15.76 11.10
CA SER A 341 -12.32 14.85 11.87
C SER A 341 -11.68 13.48 12.00
N VAL A 342 -11.96 12.79 13.11
CA VAL A 342 -11.59 11.38 13.27
C VAL A 342 -12.27 10.57 12.19
N GLU A 343 -11.48 10.00 11.26
CA GLU A 343 -11.99 9.19 10.17
C GLU A 343 -12.23 7.76 10.61
N SER A 344 -11.24 7.15 11.27
CA SER A 344 -11.32 5.78 11.74
C SER A 344 -10.39 5.54 12.92
N ILE A 345 -10.68 4.49 13.68
CA ILE A 345 -9.89 4.01 14.80
C ILE A 345 -9.53 2.56 14.48
N SER A 346 -8.25 2.20 14.64
CA SER A 346 -7.78 0.83 14.40
C SER A 346 -8.50 -0.16 15.33
N PRO A 347 -8.90 -1.33 14.84
CA PRO A 347 -9.52 -2.38 15.65
C PRO A 347 -8.52 -3.09 16.57
N ALA A 348 -7.21 -2.85 16.41
CA ALA A 348 -6.15 -3.49 17.20
C ALA A 348 -5.04 -2.48 17.53
N GLY A 349 -4.27 -2.76 18.58
CA GLY A 349 -3.13 -1.94 18.97
C GLY A 349 -1.99 -2.04 17.95
N ALA A 350 -1.17 -1.00 17.86
CA ALA A 350 -0.06 -0.89 16.91
C ALA A 350 0.94 -2.07 16.98
N GLN A 351 1.09 -2.71 18.14
CA GLN A 351 2.01 -3.85 18.31
C GLN A 351 1.57 -5.12 17.59
N GLU A 352 0.26 -5.31 17.36
CA GLU A 352 -0.27 -6.51 16.69
C GLU A 352 0.17 -6.60 15.23
N PHE A 353 0.43 -5.47 14.59
CA PHE A 353 0.83 -5.38 13.19
C PHE A 353 2.35 -5.32 12.97
N GLN A 354 3.14 -5.41 14.05
CA GLN A 354 4.60 -5.42 13.92
C GLN A 354 5.10 -6.78 13.45
N LEU A 355 6.11 -6.77 12.58
CA LEU A 355 6.75 -7.97 12.04
C LEU A 355 7.32 -8.90 13.14
N LEU A 356 7.74 -8.32 14.26
CA LEU A 356 8.26 -8.98 15.46
C LEU A 356 7.57 -8.37 16.68
N PRO A 357 6.39 -8.87 17.08
CA PRO A 357 5.73 -8.40 18.29
C PRO A 357 6.62 -8.64 19.51
N ALA A 358 6.72 -7.65 20.40
CA ALA A 358 7.47 -7.79 21.63
C ALA A 358 6.83 -8.85 22.53
N GLN A 359 7.43 -10.03 22.63
CA GLN A 359 7.00 -11.09 23.53
C GLN A 359 7.69 -10.93 24.89
N ASN A 360 6.94 -10.60 25.92
CA ASN A 360 7.41 -10.62 27.31
C ASN A 360 7.46 -12.06 27.82
N THR A 361 8.53 -12.79 27.50
CA THR A 361 8.75 -14.19 27.93
C THR A 361 9.51 -14.32 29.25
N SER A 362 10.02 -13.23 29.80
CA SER A 362 10.68 -13.20 31.12
C SER A 362 9.62 -13.09 32.22
N GLY A 363 9.57 -14.04 33.15
CA GLY A 363 8.54 -14.30 34.17
C GLY A 363 8.06 -13.15 35.07
N ASN A 364 8.34 -11.91 34.76
CA ASN A 364 7.83 -10.73 35.43
C ASN A 364 6.91 -9.96 34.46
N TRP A 365 5.60 -10.19 34.56
CA TRP A 365 4.61 -9.52 33.73
C TRP A 365 4.43 -8.05 34.18
N VAL A 366 4.65 -7.11 33.27
CA VAL A 366 4.40 -5.69 33.47
C VAL A 366 3.31 -5.28 32.48
N LYS A 367 2.22 -4.67 33.00
CA LYS A 367 1.17 -4.09 32.14
C LYS A 367 1.74 -2.88 31.39
N VAL A 368 1.90 -3.02 30.08
CA VAL A 368 2.26 -1.90 29.18
C VAL A 368 1.00 -1.38 28.54
N VAL A 369 0.74 -0.05 28.65
CA VAL A 369 -0.37 0.60 27.98
C VAL A 369 -0.12 0.56 26.47
N GLN A 370 -1.08 0.01 25.72
CA GLN A 370 -1.00 -0.11 24.28
C GLN A 370 -1.32 1.22 23.61
N ARG A 371 -0.83 1.40 22.38
CA ARG A 371 -1.19 2.51 21.49
C ARG A 371 -2.17 2.01 20.45
N ILE A 372 -3.21 2.79 20.18
CA ILE A 372 -4.27 2.45 19.24
C ILE A 372 -4.22 3.47 18.10
N PRO A 373 -3.79 3.08 16.91
CA PRO A 373 -3.76 3.97 15.77
C PRO A 373 -5.14 4.55 15.45
N LEU A 374 -5.19 5.83 15.23
CA LEU A 374 -6.36 6.51 14.70
C LEU A 374 -5.98 7.37 13.51
N ARG A 375 -6.86 7.42 12.53
CA ARG A 375 -6.71 8.22 11.33
C ARG A 375 -7.60 9.45 11.41
N VAL A 376 -7.00 10.61 11.15
CA VAL A 376 -7.68 11.90 11.10
C VAL A 376 -7.66 12.41 9.68
N ARG A 377 -8.83 12.65 9.12
CA ARG A 377 -8.98 13.33 7.83
C ARG A 377 -8.86 14.82 8.05
N ILE A 378 -8.00 15.47 7.28
CA ILE A 378 -7.79 16.91 7.33
C ILE A 378 -8.69 17.58 6.28
N ASP A 379 -9.35 18.68 6.68
CA ASP A 379 -10.11 19.53 5.76
C ASP A 379 -9.14 20.51 5.06
N THR A 380 -8.46 20.04 4.02
CA THR A 380 -7.24 20.62 3.44
C THR A 380 -7.44 21.87 2.58
N ARG A 381 -8.61 22.51 2.55
CA ARG A 381 -8.90 23.48 1.47
C ARG A 381 -9.20 24.92 1.88
N ALA A 382 -8.54 25.44 2.89
CA ALA A 382 -8.49 26.90 3.02
C ALA A 382 -7.38 27.43 2.08
N ALA A 383 -7.78 28.24 1.10
CA ALA A 383 -6.83 28.86 0.17
C ALA A 383 -5.78 29.66 0.94
N GLY A 384 -4.50 29.36 0.73
CA GLY A 384 -3.37 30.04 1.39
C GLY A 384 -2.71 29.29 2.55
N MET A 385 -3.17 28.07 2.88
CA MET A 385 -2.48 27.23 3.86
C MET A 385 -1.18 26.64 3.28
N PRO A 386 -0.10 26.54 4.06
CA PRO A 386 1.13 25.91 3.63
C PRO A 386 0.91 24.42 3.35
N PRO A 387 1.67 23.82 2.40
CA PRO A 387 1.52 22.42 2.04
C PRO A 387 1.99 21.51 3.17
N LEU A 388 1.19 20.50 3.49
CA LEU A 388 1.57 19.43 4.39
C LEU A 388 2.46 18.42 3.63
N ARG A 389 3.49 17.91 4.32
CA ARG A 389 4.40 16.90 3.79
C ARG A 389 4.31 15.65 4.65
N SER A 390 4.40 14.49 4.02
CA SER A 390 4.48 13.21 4.72
C SER A 390 5.61 13.21 5.75
N SER A 391 5.38 12.56 6.89
CA SER A 391 6.29 12.45 8.04
C SER A 391 6.55 13.78 8.81
N MET A 392 5.75 14.82 8.61
CA MET A 392 5.75 15.97 9.52
C MET A 392 5.14 15.58 10.86
N SER A 393 5.82 15.93 11.95
CA SER A 393 5.28 15.77 13.32
C SER A 393 4.17 16.77 13.57
N VAL A 394 3.12 16.30 14.21
CA VAL A 394 1.95 17.11 14.54
C VAL A 394 1.43 16.79 15.93
N GLU A 395 0.79 17.75 16.55
CA GLU A 395 -0.04 17.57 17.74
C GLU A 395 -1.50 17.60 17.32
N ILE A 396 -2.29 16.66 17.81
CA ILE A 396 -3.72 16.60 17.55
C ILE A 396 -4.51 16.79 18.84
N ASP A 397 -5.57 17.58 18.75
CA ASP A 397 -6.54 17.81 19.80
C ASP A 397 -7.92 17.33 19.32
N VAL A 398 -8.38 16.20 19.84
CA VAL A 398 -9.71 15.64 19.53
C VAL A 398 -10.71 16.18 20.54
N ASP A 399 -11.73 16.90 20.08
CA ASP A 399 -12.84 17.31 20.92
C ASP A 399 -13.81 16.14 21.10
N THR A 400 -13.76 15.51 22.27
CA THR A 400 -14.60 14.37 22.60
C THR A 400 -16.01 14.78 23.04
N GLY A 401 -16.23 16.06 23.33
CA GLY A 401 -17.49 16.57 23.89
C GLY A 401 -17.82 16.04 25.30
N HIS A 402 -16.91 15.25 25.91
CA HIS A 402 -17.15 14.59 27.18
C HIS A 402 -16.50 15.38 28.35
N ALA A 403 -17.31 16.13 29.12
CA ALA A 403 -16.85 16.79 30.31
C ALA A 403 -16.49 15.78 31.42
N ARG A 404 -15.45 16.08 32.23
CA ARG A 404 -15.00 15.20 33.31
C ARG A 404 -16.08 14.84 34.35
N GLY A 405 -17.12 15.66 34.48
CA GLY A 405 -18.19 15.44 35.42
C GLY A 405 -17.76 15.63 36.88
N LEU A 406 -18.65 15.34 37.79
CA LEU A 406 -18.38 15.45 39.24
C LEU A 406 -17.39 14.35 39.67
N PRO A 407 -16.39 14.69 40.52
CA PRO A 407 -15.46 13.69 41.07
C PRO A 407 -16.20 12.55 41.77
N HIS A 408 -15.74 11.32 41.64
CA HIS A 408 -16.37 10.10 42.19
C HIS A 408 -16.67 10.17 43.69
N PHE A 409 -15.87 10.88 44.49
CA PHE A 409 -16.11 11.01 45.90
C PHE A 409 -17.36 11.87 46.21
N LEU A 410 -17.70 12.83 45.35
CA LEU A 410 -18.93 13.63 45.47
C LEU A 410 -20.14 12.82 45.04
N THR A 411 -20.03 12.06 43.93
CA THR A 411 -21.12 11.16 43.48
C THR A 411 -21.42 10.08 44.52
N ALA A 412 -20.40 9.55 45.21
CA ALA A 412 -20.57 8.59 46.30
C ALA A 412 -21.28 9.19 47.52
N LEU A 413 -21.14 10.53 47.77
CA LEU A 413 -21.84 11.21 48.85
C LEU A 413 -23.33 11.38 48.56
N PHE A 414 -23.71 11.58 47.30
CA PHE A 414 -25.10 11.73 46.86
C PHE A 414 -25.81 10.38 46.59
N HIS A 415 -25.09 9.26 46.45
CA HIS A 415 -25.66 7.93 46.23
C HIS A 415 -25.84 7.12 47.53
N ARG A 416 -25.60 7.70 48.70
CA ARG A 416 -25.67 7.01 49.98
C ARG A 416 -27.07 6.86 50.56
N ASP A 417 -28.10 7.29 49.85
CA ASP A 417 -29.48 7.31 50.35
C ASP A 417 -30.48 6.55 49.47
N HIS A 418 -30.16 5.39 48.96
CA HIS A 418 -31.19 4.44 48.45
C HIS A 418 -30.66 3.01 48.51
N GLY A 419 -30.17 2.61 49.66
CA GLY A 419 -29.85 1.22 50.00
C GLY A 419 -30.89 0.65 50.94
N GLY A 420 -32.04 0.26 50.41
CA GLY A 420 -33.08 -0.43 51.17
C GLY A 420 -33.78 -1.45 50.32
N GLY A 421 -33.57 -2.72 50.64
CA GLY A 421 -34.57 -3.74 50.36
C GLY A 421 -34.28 -4.74 49.26
N ILE A 422 -33.73 -5.88 49.68
CA ILE A 422 -34.29 -7.23 49.55
C ILE A 422 -34.60 -7.71 48.09
N ALA A 423 -34.11 -8.81 47.64
CA ALA A 423 -34.59 -10.12 47.97
C ALA A 423 -33.69 -11.23 47.37
N GLU A 424 -33.32 -12.11 48.19
CA GLU A 424 -33.03 -13.51 47.99
C GLU A 424 -34.19 -14.20 47.31
N ALA A 425 -33.95 -14.97 46.25
CA ALA A 425 -34.70 -16.15 45.85
C ALA A 425 -33.84 -16.88 44.79
N SER A 426 -33.02 -17.85 45.17
CA SER A 426 -33.32 -19.29 45.32
C SER A 426 -33.71 -19.98 44.02
N HIS A 427 -32.81 -20.87 43.66
CA HIS A 427 -33.01 -22.25 43.13
C HIS A 427 -33.85 -22.49 41.87
N GLY A 428 -33.22 -23.22 40.97
CA GLY A 428 -33.91 -24.32 40.39
C GLY A 428 -33.72 -24.58 38.88
N ARG A 429 -32.89 -25.56 38.65
CA ARG A 429 -32.77 -26.50 37.54
C ARG A 429 -31.87 -26.16 36.39
#